data_38b2ddecdafcde62fb2734c03c0157b7
#
_entry.id   38b2ddecdafcde62fb2734c03c0157b7
#
_cell.length_a   1.000
_cell.length_b   1.000
_cell.length_c   1.000
_cell.angle_alpha   90.00
_cell.angle_beta   90.00
_cell.angle_gamma   90.00
#
_symmetry.space_group_name_H-M   'P 1'
#
loop_
_entity.id
_entity.type
_entity.pdbx_description
1 polymer ?
#
loop_
_entity_poly.entity_id
_entity_poly.type
_entity_poly.pdbx_seq_one_letter_code
_entity_poly.pdbx_strand_id
1 'polypeptide(L)'
;MIFTLNARYHSGSANFNGLDAYYGADSLGGFAEALCITTHAIVNKEVKTQTPATSGFDLKFKEAHRGSYIQKFTLEFTDAEAIRVVNHLSAAGFIELLKFHLGSPLGHNPQIANRAARRWLRDDMDDSEELLGRLDRPLRRIHHPVTGQGYQVTLLKSQTPILSFNETTNDYLTGSEVSNREEELELSVSRFNIRTGTGRFVEGDETDSTSFSPVHGSLSQRSKIILAENLTAGARGSDATVRVGVRRVLARDGRTKHFILQSVNEV
;
A
#
# COMPACT_ATOMS: atom_id res chain seq x y z
N MET A 1 21.07 -6.60 10.31
CA MET A 1 20.50 -7.29 9.13
C MET A 1 20.40 -6.29 7.99
N ILE A 2 20.77 -6.67 6.75
CA ILE A 2 20.89 -5.72 5.62
C ILE A 2 20.08 -6.25 4.42
N PHE A 3 19.28 -5.38 3.81
CA PHE A 3 18.64 -5.61 2.51
C PHE A 3 19.24 -4.68 1.48
N THR A 4 19.49 -5.22 0.28
CA THR A 4 19.84 -4.43 -0.89
C THR A 4 18.63 -4.30 -1.78
N LEU A 5 18.21 -3.05 -2.02
CA LEU A 5 17.14 -2.67 -2.91
C LEU A 5 17.71 -1.83 -4.05
N ASN A 6 17.18 -1.97 -5.25
CA ASN A 6 17.62 -1.23 -6.42
C ASN A 6 16.42 -0.55 -7.07
N ALA A 7 16.52 0.75 -7.36
CA ALA A 7 15.64 1.43 -8.28
C ALA A 7 16.29 1.46 -9.66
N ARG A 8 15.72 0.75 -10.61
CA ARG A 8 16.19 0.69 -12.00
C ARG A 8 15.28 1.53 -12.90
N TYR A 9 15.87 2.53 -13.55
CA TYR A 9 15.22 3.38 -14.51
C TYR A 9 15.57 2.93 -15.92
N HIS A 10 14.58 2.71 -16.76
CA HIS A 10 14.78 2.27 -18.14
C HIS A 10 13.69 2.83 -19.05
N SER A 11 14.01 3.01 -20.30
CA SER A 11 13.11 3.57 -21.31
C SER A 11 12.30 2.51 -22.10
N GLY A 12 12.14 1.31 -21.54
CA GLY A 12 11.48 0.22 -22.24
C GLY A 12 12.28 -0.22 -23.47
N SER A 13 11.69 -0.11 -24.65
CA SER A 13 12.33 -0.46 -25.94
C SER A 13 13.13 0.69 -26.56
N ALA A 14 13.00 1.91 -26.05
CA ALA A 14 13.76 3.06 -26.55
C ALA A 14 15.18 3.08 -25.96
N ASN A 15 16.10 3.84 -26.61
CA ASN A 15 17.44 4.04 -26.06
C ASN A 15 17.38 4.91 -24.81
N PHE A 16 17.97 4.44 -23.71
CA PHE A 16 18.10 5.20 -22.48
C PHE A 16 19.16 6.29 -22.67
N ASN A 17 18.72 7.54 -22.73
CA ASN A 17 19.60 8.72 -22.94
C ASN A 17 19.88 9.49 -21.65
N GLY A 18 19.87 8.81 -20.51
CA GLY A 18 20.08 9.42 -19.21
C GLY A 18 18.79 9.74 -18.45
N LEU A 19 18.91 9.79 -17.17
CA LEU A 19 17.83 10.21 -16.26
C LEU A 19 17.96 11.71 -16.05
N ASP A 20 16.90 12.47 -16.34
CA ASP A 20 16.84 13.90 -16.02
C ASP A 20 17.12 14.14 -14.53
N ALA A 21 17.95 15.12 -14.23
CA ALA A 21 18.41 15.37 -12.86
C ALA A 21 17.26 15.76 -11.92
N TYR A 22 16.30 16.56 -12.41
CA TYR A 22 15.15 16.99 -11.59
C TYR A 22 14.19 15.82 -11.32
N TYR A 23 13.74 15.14 -12.38
CA TYR A 23 12.83 14.00 -12.25
C TYR A 23 13.48 12.85 -11.49
N GLY A 24 14.77 12.61 -11.73
CA GLY A 24 15.53 11.56 -11.05
C GLY A 24 15.71 11.84 -9.55
N ALA A 25 16.12 13.05 -9.18
CA ALA A 25 16.31 13.44 -7.79
C ALA A 25 14.99 13.35 -7.01
N ASP A 26 13.88 13.81 -7.61
CA ASP A 26 12.58 13.77 -6.96
C ASP A 26 12.06 12.33 -6.82
N SER A 27 12.22 11.50 -7.85
CA SER A 27 11.89 10.07 -7.79
C SER A 27 12.70 9.33 -6.72
N LEU A 28 14.00 9.58 -6.61
CA LEU A 28 14.85 8.99 -5.58
C LEU A 28 14.44 9.43 -4.18
N GLY A 29 14.08 10.71 -4.01
CA GLY A 29 13.51 11.23 -2.78
C GLY A 29 12.17 10.54 -2.43
N GLY A 30 11.32 10.30 -3.43
CA GLY A 30 10.08 9.53 -3.29
C GLY A 30 10.34 8.09 -2.81
N PHE A 31 11.32 7.39 -3.40
CA PHE A 31 11.73 6.06 -2.92
C PHE A 31 12.24 6.08 -1.48
N ALA A 32 13.10 7.03 -1.14
CA ALA A 32 13.62 7.14 0.22
C ALA A 32 12.47 7.33 1.23
N GLU A 33 11.55 8.23 0.94
CA GLU A 33 10.39 8.52 1.79
C GLU A 33 9.45 7.30 1.89
N ALA A 34 9.05 6.69 0.76
CA ALA A 34 8.16 5.53 0.73
C ALA A 34 8.75 4.33 1.46
N LEU A 35 10.02 4.02 1.23
CA LEU A 35 10.73 2.92 1.89
C LEU A 35 10.86 3.16 3.39
N CYS A 36 11.21 4.37 3.83
CA CYS A 36 11.31 4.71 5.24
C CYS A 36 9.96 4.60 5.96
N ILE A 37 8.90 5.20 5.43
CA ILE A 37 7.55 5.16 6.02
C ILE A 37 7.06 3.72 6.13
N THR A 38 7.15 2.96 5.03
CA THR A 38 6.66 1.57 5.00
C THR A 38 7.48 0.67 5.92
N THR A 39 8.82 0.79 5.91
CA THR A 39 9.68 0.00 6.80
C THR A 39 9.38 0.30 8.26
N HIS A 40 9.23 1.59 8.61
CA HIS A 40 8.89 1.99 9.98
C HIS A 40 7.54 1.40 10.42
N ALA A 41 6.50 1.48 9.57
CA ALA A 41 5.21 0.89 9.85
C ALA A 41 5.30 -0.63 10.07
N ILE A 42 6.12 -1.35 9.28
CA ILE A 42 6.31 -2.79 9.44
C ILE A 42 7.02 -3.13 10.75
N VAL A 43 8.10 -2.45 11.13
CA VAL A 43 8.91 -2.84 12.28
C VAL A 43 8.44 -2.26 13.61
N ASN A 44 7.84 -1.06 13.59
CA ASN A 44 7.40 -0.37 14.80
C ASN A 44 5.88 -0.36 14.97
N LYS A 45 5.12 -0.87 13.99
CA LYS A 45 3.63 -0.91 13.99
C LYS A 45 3.01 0.49 14.17
N GLU A 46 3.69 1.49 13.66
CA GLU A 46 3.31 2.90 13.78
C GLU A 46 3.54 3.62 12.46
N VAL A 47 2.58 4.41 12.01
CA VAL A 47 2.73 5.25 10.82
C VAL A 47 3.32 6.59 11.23
N LYS A 48 4.49 6.93 10.69
CA LYS A 48 5.12 8.24 10.93
C LYS A 48 4.68 9.28 9.92
N THR A 49 4.50 10.48 10.42
CA THR A 49 4.13 11.65 9.62
C THR A 49 5.31 12.30 8.91
N GLN A 50 6.54 12.07 9.41
CA GLN A 50 7.77 12.66 8.89
C GLN A 50 8.87 11.61 8.79
N THR A 51 9.56 11.57 7.65
CA THR A 51 10.65 10.63 7.38
C THR A 51 11.82 10.71 8.38
N PRO A 52 12.28 11.89 8.83
CA PRO A 52 13.35 11.98 9.82
C PRO A 52 13.01 11.35 11.19
N ALA A 53 11.71 11.11 11.47
CA ALA A 53 11.27 10.49 12.71
C ALA A 53 11.24 8.95 12.65
N THR A 54 11.64 8.33 11.54
CA THR A 54 11.74 6.86 11.44
C THR A 54 12.90 6.35 12.29
N SER A 55 12.72 5.17 12.89
CA SER A 55 13.69 4.57 13.82
C SER A 55 13.79 3.06 13.64
N GLY A 56 14.90 2.50 14.17
CA GLY A 56 15.15 1.06 14.13
C GLY A 56 15.96 0.59 12.93
N PHE A 57 16.20 1.46 11.94
CA PHE A 57 16.96 1.16 10.73
C PHE A 57 17.55 2.41 10.09
N ASP A 58 18.52 2.21 9.22
CA ASP A 58 19.10 3.22 8.33
C ASP A 58 18.79 2.86 6.87
N LEU A 59 18.38 3.86 6.07
CA LEU A 59 18.29 3.74 4.62
C LEU A 59 19.35 4.63 3.98
N LYS A 60 20.29 4.02 3.24
CA LYS A 60 21.45 4.72 2.66
C LYS A 60 21.51 4.53 1.15
N PHE A 61 21.78 5.60 0.41
CA PHE A 61 22.23 5.49 -0.98
C PHE A 61 23.62 4.86 -1.01
N LYS A 62 23.85 3.99 -1.98
CA LYS A 62 25.16 3.41 -2.27
C LYS A 62 25.60 3.79 -3.69
N GLU A 63 25.94 2.83 -4.51
CA GLU A 63 26.45 3.03 -5.86
C GLU A 63 25.34 3.29 -6.88
N ALA A 64 25.65 4.06 -7.93
CA ALA A 64 24.87 4.13 -9.15
C ALA A 64 25.66 3.44 -10.28
N HIS A 65 24.99 2.61 -11.07
CA HIS A 65 25.63 1.86 -12.14
C HIS A 65 25.28 2.42 -13.53
N ARG A 66 26.25 2.35 -14.46
CA ARG A 66 26.06 2.73 -15.87
C ARG A 66 25.21 1.69 -16.65
N GLY A 67 24.51 2.14 -17.67
CA GLY A 67 23.60 1.38 -18.50
C GLY A 67 22.21 1.98 -18.41
N SER A 68 21.17 1.20 -18.04
CA SER A 68 19.99 1.77 -17.39
C SER A 68 20.44 2.36 -16.05
N TYR A 69 20.00 3.57 -15.69
CA TYR A 69 20.38 4.14 -14.40
C TYR A 69 19.82 3.26 -13.27
N ILE A 70 20.72 2.72 -12.44
CA ILE A 70 20.35 1.88 -11.29
C ILE A 70 20.91 2.53 -10.03
N GLN A 71 20.00 2.97 -9.15
CA GLN A 71 20.38 3.46 -7.83
C GLN A 71 20.19 2.35 -6.80
N LYS A 72 21.29 2.00 -6.13
CA LYS A 72 21.30 1.03 -5.03
C LYS A 72 20.99 1.70 -3.71
N PHE A 73 20.08 1.12 -2.95
CA PHE A 73 19.77 1.44 -1.56
C PHE A 73 20.22 0.29 -0.66
N THR A 74 20.68 0.63 0.50
CA THR A 74 20.92 -0.33 1.59
C THR A 74 20.00 0.03 2.73
N LEU A 75 19.12 -0.91 3.09
CA LEU A 75 18.28 -0.84 4.27
C LEU A 75 18.92 -1.71 5.35
N GLU A 76 19.43 -1.07 6.38
CA GLU A 76 20.18 -1.69 7.49
C GLU A 76 19.41 -1.55 8.79
N PHE A 77 18.97 -2.69 9.38
CA PHE A 77 18.30 -2.71 10.67
C PHE A 77 19.34 -2.64 11.78
N THR A 78 19.25 -1.62 12.62
CA THR A 78 20.24 -1.27 13.66
C THR A 78 19.73 -1.52 15.08
N ASP A 79 18.42 -1.48 15.28
CA ASP A 79 17.77 -1.72 16.55
C ASP A 79 17.45 -3.21 16.77
N ALA A 80 17.61 -3.70 17.99
CA ALA A 80 17.40 -5.11 18.33
C ALA A 80 15.93 -5.54 18.15
N GLU A 81 14.97 -4.67 18.44
CA GLU A 81 13.56 -4.93 18.29
C GLU A 81 13.18 -5.03 16.81
N ALA A 82 13.64 -4.07 15.99
CA ALA A 82 13.43 -4.10 14.54
C ALA A 82 14.03 -5.36 13.91
N ILE A 83 15.24 -5.76 14.32
CA ILE A 83 15.87 -7.02 13.87
C ILE A 83 15.01 -8.23 14.28
N ARG A 84 14.47 -8.25 15.49
CA ARG A 84 13.60 -9.34 15.97
C ARG A 84 12.34 -9.47 15.14
N VAL A 85 11.68 -8.34 14.83
CA VAL A 85 10.47 -8.31 13.97
C VAL A 85 10.79 -8.85 12.59
N VAL A 86 11.86 -8.38 11.94
CA VAL A 86 12.24 -8.83 10.60
C VAL A 86 12.65 -10.31 10.60
N ASN A 87 13.33 -10.81 11.63
CA ASN A 87 13.65 -12.23 11.77
C ASN A 87 12.38 -13.09 11.94
N HIS A 88 11.39 -12.62 12.71
CA HIS A 88 10.10 -13.29 12.87
C HIS A 88 9.32 -13.35 11.54
N LEU A 89 9.29 -12.26 10.79
CA LEU A 89 8.67 -12.21 9.45
C LEU A 89 9.43 -13.04 8.41
N SER A 90 10.71 -13.29 8.61
CA SER A 90 11.70 -13.68 7.61
C SER A 90 11.95 -12.59 6.55
N ALA A 91 13.06 -12.72 5.82
CA ALA A 91 13.37 -11.80 4.72
C ALA A 91 12.31 -11.83 3.60
N ALA A 92 11.70 -12.98 3.34
CA ALA A 92 10.65 -13.12 2.35
C ALA A 92 9.37 -12.42 2.81
N GLY A 93 8.92 -12.66 4.04
CA GLY A 93 7.72 -12.03 4.59
C GLY A 93 7.82 -10.51 4.69
N PHE A 94 8.99 -9.98 5.07
CA PHE A 94 9.23 -8.54 5.06
C PHE A 94 9.08 -7.93 3.66
N ILE A 95 9.65 -8.58 2.63
CA ILE A 95 9.53 -8.13 1.23
C ILE A 95 8.09 -8.25 0.70
N GLU A 96 7.36 -9.30 1.10
CA GLU A 96 5.94 -9.42 0.75
C GLU A 96 5.10 -8.29 1.34
N LEU A 97 5.33 -7.92 2.61
CA LEU A 97 4.67 -6.76 3.24
C LEU A 97 5.05 -5.45 2.56
N LEU A 98 6.35 -5.25 2.27
CA LEU A 98 6.81 -4.08 1.53
C LEU A 98 6.13 -3.97 0.16
N LYS A 99 6.09 -5.08 -0.58
CA LYS A 99 5.40 -5.16 -1.88
C LYS A 99 3.91 -4.88 -1.76
N PHE A 100 3.26 -5.39 -0.73
CA PHE A 100 1.84 -5.18 -0.48
C PHE A 100 1.52 -3.71 -0.23
N HIS A 101 2.23 -3.06 0.71
CA HIS A 101 1.94 -1.68 1.07
C HIS A 101 2.28 -0.67 -0.03
N LEU A 102 3.39 -0.88 -0.74
CA LEU A 102 3.77 -0.01 -1.86
C LEU A 102 2.94 -0.30 -3.13
N GLY A 103 2.48 -1.53 -3.32
CA GLY A 103 1.78 -1.96 -4.53
C GLY A 103 0.28 -1.70 -4.50
N SER A 104 -0.37 -1.83 -3.33
CA SER A 104 -1.82 -1.62 -3.21
C SER A 104 -2.27 -0.23 -3.70
N PRO A 105 -1.60 0.88 -3.36
CA PRO A 105 -1.95 2.20 -3.89
C PRO A 105 -1.78 2.35 -5.40
N LEU A 106 -1.03 1.44 -6.02
CA LEU A 106 -0.74 1.39 -7.45
C LEU A 106 -1.69 0.46 -8.24
N GLY A 107 -2.69 -0.10 -7.55
CA GLY A 107 -3.62 -1.05 -8.15
C GLY A 107 -3.07 -2.47 -8.28
N HIS A 108 -1.95 -2.76 -7.63
CA HIS A 108 -1.51 -4.14 -7.47
C HIS A 108 -2.21 -4.77 -6.27
N ASN A 109 -2.49 -6.06 -6.38
CA ASN A 109 -2.98 -6.86 -5.27
C ASN A 109 -2.07 -8.07 -5.04
N PRO A 110 -0.87 -7.84 -4.46
CA PRO A 110 0.08 -8.91 -4.25
C PRO A 110 -0.42 -9.87 -3.16
N GLN A 111 -0.53 -11.14 -3.52
CA GLN A 111 -0.85 -12.19 -2.56
C GLN A 111 0.31 -12.37 -1.58
N ILE A 112 -0.02 -12.47 -0.28
CA ILE A 112 0.95 -12.74 0.78
C ILE A 112 0.95 -14.23 1.07
N ALA A 113 2.00 -14.92 0.63
CA ALA A 113 2.18 -16.36 0.85
C ALA A 113 2.74 -16.66 2.26
N ASN A 114 3.59 -15.80 2.79
CA ASN A 114 4.25 -15.98 4.07
C ASN A 114 3.24 -15.91 5.24
N ARG A 115 3.20 -16.95 6.07
CA ARG A 115 2.25 -17.06 7.19
C ARG A 115 2.45 -15.98 8.26
N ALA A 116 3.70 -15.62 8.57
CA ALA A 116 3.99 -14.58 9.56
C ALA A 116 3.58 -13.20 9.05
N ALA A 117 3.83 -12.92 7.74
CA ALA A 117 3.41 -11.67 7.11
C ALA A 117 1.86 -11.54 7.04
N ARG A 118 1.15 -12.64 6.73
CA ARG A 118 -0.33 -12.64 6.79
C ARG A 118 -0.86 -12.37 8.19
N ARG A 119 -0.25 -12.98 9.22
CA ARG A 119 -0.62 -12.74 10.62
C ARG A 119 -0.35 -11.28 10.98
N TRP A 120 0.83 -10.75 10.62
CA TRP A 120 1.19 -9.37 10.87
C TRP A 120 0.18 -8.41 10.24
N LEU A 121 -0.20 -8.61 8.98
CA LEU A 121 -1.18 -7.76 8.28
C LEU A 121 -2.56 -7.79 8.95
N ARG A 122 -2.97 -8.95 9.48
CA ARG A 122 -4.26 -9.11 10.16
C ARG A 122 -4.26 -8.48 11.56
N ASP A 123 -3.20 -8.74 12.33
CA ASP A 123 -3.20 -8.49 13.78
C ASP A 123 -2.58 -7.13 14.15
N ASP A 124 -1.66 -6.61 13.32
CA ASP A 124 -0.77 -5.52 13.70
C ASP A 124 -0.98 -4.21 12.91
N MET A 125 -1.85 -4.18 11.90
CA MET A 125 -2.07 -2.96 11.10
C MET A 125 -3.45 -2.33 11.34
N ASP A 126 -3.58 -1.59 12.43
CA ASP A 126 -4.77 -0.74 12.65
C ASP A 126 -4.82 0.48 11.72
N ASP A 127 -3.68 0.98 11.28
CA ASP A 127 -3.53 2.25 10.56
C ASP A 127 -3.23 2.09 9.06
N SER A 128 -3.73 1.02 8.41
CA SER A 128 -3.47 0.78 6.97
C SER A 128 -3.91 1.94 6.07
N GLU A 129 -5.00 2.61 6.40
CA GLU A 129 -5.49 3.76 5.63
C GLU A 129 -4.61 5.00 5.83
N GLU A 130 -4.13 5.24 7.05
CA GLU A 130 -3.18 6.31 7.31
C GLU A 130 -1.88 6.06 6.52
N LEU A 131 -1.37 4.82 6.51
CA LEU A 131 -0.19 4.47 5.72
C LEU A 131 -0.42 4.71 4.23
N LEU A 132 -1.57 4.29 3.68
CA LEU A 132 -1.91 4.53 2.27
C LEU A 132 -1.96 6.03 1.95
N GLY A 133 -2.57 6.84 2.82
CA GLY A 133 -2.59 8.30 2.67
C GLY A 133 -1.19 8.92 2.70
N ARG A 134 -0.30 8.40 3.55
CA ARG A 134 1.09 8.86 3.64
C ARG A 134 1.94 8.46 2.44
N LEU A 135 1.61 7.36 1.78
CA LEU A 135 2.33 6.88 0.61
C LEU A 135 1.92 7.59 -0.70
N ASP A 136 0.79 8.28 -0.76
CA ASP A 136 0.32 8.93 -1.99
C ASP A 136 1.37 9.90 -2.57
N ARG A 137 1.85 10.85 -1.76
CA ARG A 137 2.84 11.84 -2.21
C ARG A 137 4.18 11.21 -2.64
N PRO A 138 4.85 10.38 -1.84
CA PRO A 138 6.09 9.76 -2.27
C PRO A 138 5.92 8.86 -3.49
N LEU A 139 4.81 8.13 -3.64
CA LEU A 139 4.56 7.33 -4.83
C LEU A 139 4.37 8.18 -6.08
N ARG A 140 3.69 9.33 -6.01
CA ARG A 140 3.62 10.31 -7.13
C ARG A 140 5.00 10.79 -7.55
N ARG A 141 5.87 11.11 -6.59
CA ARG A 141 7.25 11.52 -6.86
C ARG A 141 8.06 10.43 -7.56
N ILE A 142 7.86 9.15 -7.19
CA ILE A 142 8.51 8.03 -7.87
C ILE A 142 8.12 7.99 -9.36
N HIS A 143 6.90 8.40 -9.72
CA HIS A 143 6.42 8.42 -11.11
C HIS A 143 6.88 9.63 -11.93
N HIS A 144 7.60 10.60 -11.40
CA HIS A 144 8.04 11.77 -12.18
C HIS A 144 8.85 11.42 -13.44
N PRO A 145 9.80 10.47 -13.45
CA PRO A 145 10.45 10.03 -14.70
C PRO A 145 9.50 9.30 -15.65
N VAL A 146 8.42 8.70 -15.15
CA VAL A 146 7.40 8.06 -16.00
C VAL A 146 6.63 9.13 -16.77
N THR A 147 6.12 10.13 -16.07
CA THR A 147 5.30 11.20 -16.68
C THR A 147 6.13 12.22 -17.46
N GLY A 148 7.35 12.53 -17.00
CA GLY A 148 8.20 13.56 -17.60
C GLY A 148 9.10 13.06 -18.72
N GLN A 149 9.50 11.79 -18.73
CA GLN A 149 10.43 11.23 -19.73
C GLN A 149 9.88 9.96 -20.43
N GLY A 150 8.68 9.48 -20.10
CA GLY A 150 8.13 8.22 -20.62
C GLY A 150 8.92 6.97 -20.18
N TYR A 151 9.65 7.06 -19.07
CA TYR A 151 10.45 5.95 -18.56
C TYR A 151 9.61 5.01 -17.71
N GLN A 152 10.17 3.83 -17.47
CA GLN A 152 9.66 2.89 -16.45
C GLN A 152 10.67 2.80 -15.32
N VAL A 153 10.15 2.63 -14.11
CA VAL A 153 10.98 2.44 -12.92
C VAL A 153 10.63 1.11 -12.29
N THR A 154 11.64 0.32 -11.94
CA THR A 154 11.42 -0.97 -11.28
C THR A 154 12.17 -0.98 -9.94
N LEU A 155 11.46 -1.24 -8.86
CA LEU A 155 12.07 -1.57 -7.57
C LEU A 155 12.41 -3.06 -7.56
N LEU A 156 13.66 -3.40 -7.25
CA LEU A 156 14.16 -4.76 -7.18
C LEU A 156 14.75 -5.06 -5.80
N LYS A 157 14.61 -6.30 -5.34
CA LYS A 157 15.46 -6.88 -4.30
C LYS A 157 16.61 -7.60 -4.99
N SER A 158 17.81 -7.04 -4.91
CA SER A 158 18.97 -7.49 -5.70
C SER A 158 18.64 -7.46 -7.18
N GLN A 159 18.34 -8.61 -7.81
CA GLN A 159 17.95 -8.72 -9.23
C GLN A 159 16.46 -9.07 -9.42
N THR A 160 15.74 -9.41 -8.35
CA THR A 160 14.34 -9.84 -8.43
C THR A 160 13.40 -8.64 -8.37
N PRO A 161 12.52 -8.44 -9.38
CA PRO A 161 11.54 -7.37 -9.36
C PRO A 161 10.56 -7.49 -8.18
N ILE A 162 10.34 -6.39 -7.49
CA ILE A 162 9.33 -6.25 -6.42
C ILE A 162 8.09 -5.55 -6.98
N LEU A 163 8.30 -4.35 -7.57
CA LEU A 163 7.26 -3.49 -8.11
C LEU A 163 7.76 -2.76 -9.36
N SER A 164 6.83 -2.48 -10.28
CA SER A 164 7.06 -1.61 -11.44
C SER A 164 6.19 -0.38 -11.35
N PHE A 165 6.77 0.76 -11.71
CA PHE A 165 6.15 2.08 -11.78
C PHE A 165 6.15 2.50 -13.24
N ASN A 166 4.98 2.63 -13.83
CA ASN A 166 4.77 2.93 -15.24
C ASN A 166 3.51 3.81 -15.41
N GLU A 167 3.13 4.07 -16.64
CA GLU A 167 1.96 4.89 -16.94
C GLU A 167 0.67 4.32 -16.33
N THR A 168 0.44 3.01 -16.43
CA THR A 168 -0.74 2.35 -15.85
C THR A 168 -0.81 2.53 -14.33
N THR A 169 0.31 2.35 -13.62
CA THR A 169 0.35 2.54 -12.16
C THR A 169 0.25 4.00 -11.76
N ASN A 170 0.76 4.93 -12.59
CA ASN A 170 0.55 6.35 -12.39
C ASN A 170 -0.92 6.75 -12.58
N ASP A 171 -1.56 6.26 -13.62
CA ASP A 171 -2.98 6.52 -13.90
C ASP A 171 -3.88 5.98 -12.79
N TYR A 172 -3.56 4.80 -12.27
CA TYR A 172 -4.28 4.27 -11.11
C TYR A 172 -4.07 5.14 -9.86
N LEU A 173 -2.84 5.53 -9.57
CA LEU A 173 -2.50 6.35 -8.39
C LEU A 173 -3.14 7.73 -8.45
N THR A 174 -3.08 8.40 -9.60
CA THR A 174 -3.49 9.81 -9.76
C THR A 174 -4.96 9.97 -10.11
N GLY A 175 -5.53 9.02 -10.85
CA GLY A 175 -6.93 9.02 -11.24
C GLY A 175 -7.82 8.58 -10.09
N SER A 176 -8.75 9.44 -9.69
CA SER A 176 -9.85 9.03 -8.82
C SER A 176 -11.08 9.87 -9.15
N GLU A 177 -12.19 9.19 -9.39
CA GLU A 177 -13.49 9.81 -9.57
C GLU A 177 -14.46 9.23 -8.55
N VAL A 178 -15.13 10.11 -7.80
CA VAL A 178 -16.18 9.69 -6.89
C VAL A 178 -17.46 9.53 -7.70
N SER A 179 -18.01 8.32 -7.72
CA SER A 179 -19.29 8.05 -8.35
C SER A 179 -20.37 8.95 -7.74
N ASN A 180 -21.14 9.62 -8.58
CA ASN A 180 -22.29 10.39 -8.14
C ASN A 180 -23.48 9.50 -7.74
N ARG A 181 -23.42 8.21 -8.07
CA ARG A 181 -24.45 7.21 -7.79
C ARG A 181 -24.16 6.55 -6.45
N GLU A 182 -25.14 6.55 -5.57
CA GLU A 182 -25.17 5.68 -4.40
C GLU A 182 -25.67 4.29 -4.83
N GLU A 183 -24.97 3.25 -4.36
CA GLU A 183 -25.28 1.86 -4.65
C GLU A 183 -25.54 1.13 -3.34
N GLU A 184 -26.57 0.29 -3.31
CA GLU A 184 -26.77 -0.69 -2.24
C GLU A 184 -26.09 -1.99 -2.63
N LEU A 185 -25.16 -2.46 -1.76
CA LEU A 185 -24.39 -3.67 -1.98
C LEU A 185 -24.50 -4.59 -0.76
N GLU A 186 -24.40 -5.88 -1.00
CA GLU A 186 -24.23 -6.90 0.06
C GLU A 186 -22.76 -7.32 0.07
N LEU A 187 -22.05 -6.95 1.14
CA LEU A 187 -20.62 -7.11 1.26
C LEU A 187 -20.26 -7.82 2.57
N SER A 188 -19.16 -8.55 2.58
CA SER A 188 -18.60 -9.13 3.80
C SER A 188 -17.51 -8.23 4.37
N VAL A 189 -17.48 -8.05 5.69
CA VAL A 189 -16.46 -7.28 6.38
C VAL A 189 -15.22 -8.16 6.58
N SER A 190 -14.11 -7.82 5.95
CA SER A 190 -12.84 -8.52 6.15
C SER A 190 -11.94 -7.84 7.19
N ARG A 191 -12.20 -6.56 7.48
CA ARG A 191 -11.52 -5.76 8.49
C ARG A 191 -12.40 -4.60 8.96
N PHE A 192 -12.33 -4.26 10.25
CA PHE A 192 -13.04 -3.12 10.82
C PHE A 192 -12.28 -2.50 11.99
N ASN A 193 -12.06 -1.19 11.96
CA ASN A 193 -11.55 -0.40 13.06
C ASN A 193 -12.72 0.35 13.73
N ILE A 194 -13.12 -0.10 14.91
CA ILE A 194 -14.28 0.44 15.62
C ILE A 194 -14.06 1.90 16.06
N ARG A 195 -12.81 2.32 16.24
CA ARG A 195 -12.47 3.67 16.70
C ARG A 195 -12.65 4.70 15.58
N THR A 196 -12.12 4.41 14.39
CA THR A 196 -12.19 5.31 13.22
C THR A 196 -13.44 5.09 12.37
N GLY A 197 -14.06 3.92 12.46
CA GLY A 197 -15.18 3.52 11.60
C GLY A 197 -14.75 3.07 10.20
N THR A 198 -13.44 2.93 9.97
CA THR A 198 -12.88 2.50 8.69
C THR A 198 -12.69 0.99 8.62
N GLY A 199 -12.54 0.43 7.45
CA GLY A 199 -12.34 -1.00 7.29
C GLY A 199 -12.17 -1.44 5.85
N ARG A 200 -12.42 -2.74 5.61
CA ARG A 200 -12.37 -3.33 4.28
C ARG A 200 -13.55 -4.26 4.06
N PHE A 201 -14.11 -4.17 2.87
CA PHE A 201 -15.16 -5.07 2.37
C PHE A 201 -14.60 -6.05 1.34
N VAL A 202 -15.22 -7.21 1.27
CA VAL A 202 -15.08 -8.20 0.18
C VAL A 202 -16.41 -8.28 -0.55
N GLU A 203 -16.38 -8.22 -1.88
CA GLU A 203 -17.55 -8.30 -2.76
C GLU A 203 -17.68 -9.73 -3.30
N GLY A 204 -18.76 -10.43 -2.91
CA GLY A 204 -19.00 -11.83 -3.34
C GLY A 204 -17.90 -12.78 -2.94
N ASP A 205 -17.53 -13.69 -3.86
CA ASP A 205 -16.45 -14.70 -3.66
C ASP A 205 -15.05 -14.15 -4.00
N GLU A 206 -14.89 -12.83 -4.13
CA GLU A 206 -13.60 -12.24 -4.43
C GLU A 206 -12.60 -12.47 -3.29
N THR A 207 -11.35 -12.70 -3.66
CA THR A 207 -10.24 -12.78 -2.69
C THR A 207 -9.74 -11.39 -2.30
N ASP A 208 -10.15 -10.38 -3.06
CA ASP A 208 -9.69 -9.02 -2.95
C ASP A 208 -10.60 -8.20 -2.05
N SER A 209 -10.03 -7.41 -1.17
CA SER A 209 -10.80 -6.54 -0.30
C SER A 209 -10.57 -5.08 -0.64
N THR A 210 -11.65 -4.31 -0.66
CA THR A 210 -11.63 -2.86 -0.93
C THR A 210 -11.83 -2.09 0.37
N SER A 211 -11.03 -1.05 0.59
CA SER A 211 -11.15 -0.20 1.77
C SER A 211 -12.43 0.61 1.79
N PHE A 212 -12.91 0.98 2.98
CA PHE A 212 -14.03 1.91 3.14
C PHE A 212 -13.80 2.90 4.27
N SER A 213 -14.40 4.08 4.14
CA SER A 213 -14.49 5.08 5.19
C SER A 213 -15.89 5.71 5.26
N PRO A 214 -16.35 6.13 6.44
CA PRO A 214 -17.65 6.77 6.58
C PRO A 214 -17.67 8.18 5.96
N VAL A 215 -18.76 8.55 5.31
CA VAL A 215 -18.93 9.86 4.65
C VAL A 215 -18.79 11.04 5.61
N HIS A 216 -19.21 10.90 6.86
CA HIS A 216 -19.20 11.97 7.87
C HIS A 216 -18.10 11.79 8.93
N GLY A 217 -17.03 11.04 8.64
CA GLY A 217 -15.91 10.83 9.57
C GLY A 217 -16.23 9.94 10.78
N SER A 218 -17.50 9.56 11.01
CA SER A 218 -17.90 8.66 12.09
C SER A 218 -19.14 7.86 11.74
N LEU A 219 -19.21 6.63 12.25
CA LEU A 219 -20.39 5.77 12.14
C LEU A 219 -21.24 5.85 13.42
N SER A 220 -22.56 5.63 13.27
CA SER A 220 -23.44 5.40 14.40
C SER A 220 -23.01 4.19 15.21
N GLN A 221 -23.35 4.16 16.50
CA GLN A 221 -23.06 2.99 17.36
C GLN A 221 -23.71 1.72 16.80
N ARG A 222 -24.91 1.81 16.26
CA ARG A 222 -25.61 0.68 15.64
C ARG A 222 -24.84 0.16 14.42
N SER A 223 -24.40 1.04 13.52
CA SER A 223 -23.60 0.66 12.34
C SER A 223 -22.30 -0.02 12.76
N LYS A 224 -21.63 0.46 13.81
CA LYS A 224 -20.41 -0.17 14.34
C LYS A 224 -20.65 -1.58 14.86
N ILE A 225 -21.77 -1.80 15.55
CA ILE A 225 -22.15 -3.14 16.04
C ILE A 225 -22.38 -4.08 14.86
N ILE A 226 -23.19 -3.69 13.87
CA ILE A 226 -23.49 -4.52 12.69
C ILE A 226 -22.21 -4.94 11.97
N LEU A 227 -21.30 -4.00 11.71
CA LEU A 227 -20.03 -4.29 11.03
C LEU A 227 -19.12 -5.22 11.86
N ALA A 228 -19.07 -5.04 13.18
CA ALA A 228 -18.27 -5.90 14.08
C ALA A 228 -18.85 -7.32 14.19
N GLU A 229 -20.18 -7.46 14.20
CA GLU A 229 -20.87 -8.74 14.21
C GLU A 229 -20.65 -9.51 12.90
N ASN A 230 -20.74 -8.81 11.75
CA ASN A 230 -20.45 -9.40 10.45
C ASN A 230 -19.00 -9.89 10.36
N LEU A 231 -18.02 -9.09 10.80
CA LEU A 231 -16.61 -9.51 10.87
C LEU A 231 -16.45 -10.74 11.78
N THR A 232 -17.16 -10.78 12.89
CA THR A 232 -17.10 -11.92 13.84
C THR A 232 -17.72 -13.17 13.21
N ALA A 233 -18.82 -13.04 12.48
CA ALA A 233 -19.46 -14.14 11.76
C ALA A 233 -18.52 -14.71 10.69
N GLY A 234 -17.88 -13.85 9.88
CA GLY A 234 -16.88 -14.28 8.91
C GLY A 234 -15.67 -14.97 9.55
N ALA A 235 -15.19 -14.51 10.70
CA ALA A 235 -14.11 -15.16 11.44
C ALA A 235 -14.48 -16.55 11.96
N ARG A 236 -15.78 -16.85 12.11
CA ARG A 236 -16.32 -18.16 12.49
C ARG A 236 -16.61 -19.07 11.29
N GLY A 237 -16.31 -18.60 10.07
CA GLY A 237 -16.52 -19.36 8.83
C GLY A 237 -17.94 -19.25 8.26
N SER A 238 -18.70 -18.21 8.65
CA SER A 238 -19.99 -17.91 8.06
C SER A 238 -19.83 -16.99 6.85
N ASP A 239 -20.58 -17.23 5.77
CA ASP A 239 -20.67 -16.37 4.59
C ASP A 239 -21.62 -15.17 4.82
N ALA A 240 -21.61 -14.62 6.03
CA ALA A 240 -22.49 -13.50 6.38
C ALA A 240 -22.10 -12.24 5.59
N THR A 241 -23.14 -11.58 5.06
CA THR A 241 -23.02 -10.27 4.40
C THR A 241 -23.71 -9.19 5.23
N VAL A 242 -23.39 -7.95 4.93
CA VAL A 242 -24.07 -6.76 5.46
C VAL A 242 -24.50 -5.90 4.28
N ARG A 243 -25.71 -5.35 4.34
CA ARG A 243 -26.23 -4.44 3.32
C ARG A 243 -25.74 -3.03 3.61
N VAL A 244 -25.03 -2.45 2.64
CA VAL A 244 -24.42 -1.12 2.79
C VAL A 244 -24.80 -0.21 1.62
N GLY A 245 -25.11 1.04 1.93
CA GLY A 245 -25.18 2.12 0.94
C GLY A 245 -23.79 2.74 0.78
N VAL A 246 -23.25 2.73 -0.42
CA VAL A 246 -21.89 3.21 -0.71
C VAL A 246 -21.85 4.06 -1.97
N ARG A 247 -20.83 4.95 -2.05
CA ARG A 247 -20.38 5.51 -3.32
C ARG A 247 -18.97 4.99 -3.61
N ARG A 248 -18.76 4.55 -4.85
CA ARG A 248 -17.45 4.06 -5.29
C ARG A 248 -16.50 5.23 -5.58
N VAL A 249 -15.28 5.13 -5.12
CA VAL A 249 -14.17 5.91 -5.64
C VAL A 249 -13.47 5.04 -6.68
N LEU A 250 -13.57 5.45 -7.94
CA LEU A 250 -13.08 4.69 -9.08
C LEU A 250 -11.69 5.19 -9.49
N ALA A 251 -10.80 4.27 -9.82
CA ALA A 251 -9.59 4.59 -10.56
C ALA A 251 -9.93 4.95 -12.02
N ARG A 252 -8.99 5.55 -12.74
CA ARG A 252 -9.16 5.94 -14.14
C ARG A 252 -9.46 4.73 -15.07
N ASP A 253 -9.06 3.54 -14.68
CA ASP A 253 -9.34 2.28 -15.38
C ASP A 253 -10.69 1.64 -14.99
N GLY A 254 -11.49 2.32 -14.17
CA GLY A 254 -12.81 1.88 -13.71
C GLY A 254 -12.83 0.96 -12.50
N ARG A 255 -11.67 0.51 -12.00
CA ARG A 255 -11.60 -0.31 -10.79
C ARG A 255 -11.95 0.49 -9.54
N THR A 256 -12.65 -0.15 -8.59
CA THR A 256 -12.97 0.45 -7.29
C THR A 256 -11.71 0.53 -6.43
N LYS A 257 -11.33 1.74 -6.04
CA LYS A 257 -10.20 2.01 -5.12
C LYS A 257 -10.65 2.03 -3.66
N HIS A 258 -11.87 2.54 -3.43
CA HIS A 258 -12.36 2.80 -2.10
C HIS A 258 -13.89 2.93 -2.11
N PHE A 259 -14.54 2.60 -0.99
CA PHE A 259 -15.95 2.87 -0.77
C PHE A 259 -16.14 4.01 0.23
N ILE A 260 -16.97 4.99 -0.13
CA ILE A 260 -17.48 5.98 0.82
C ILE A 260 -18.78 5.43 1.38
N LEU A 261 -18.76 5.00 2.63
CA LEU A 261 -19.87 4.35 3.32
C LEU A 261 -20.90 5.39 3.76
N GLN A 262 -22.12 5.28 3.22
CA GLN A 262 -23.24 6.17 3.51
C GLN A 262 -24.14 5.60 4.60
N SER A 263 -24.49 4.31 4.49
CA SER A 263 -25.39 3.63 5.41
C SER A 263 -24.99 2.17 5.63
N VAL A 264 -25.45 1.61 6.77
CA VAL A 264 -25.25 0.21 7.13
C VAL A 264 -26.55 -0.34 7.64
N ASN A 265 -27.04 -1.42 7.05
CA ASN A 265 -28.29 -2.08 7.40
C ASN A 265 -28.03 -3.57 7.65
N GLU A 266 -28.82 -4.18 8.50
CA GLU A 266 -28.87 -5.64 8.64
C GLU A 266 -29.49 -6.24 7.38
N VAL A 267 -29.02 -7.42 6.96
CA VAL A 267 -29.60 -8.21 5.85
C VAL A 267 -30.80 -8.98 6.33
#